data_e1840dc0f9ad416f41210c75f2d2b53d
#
_entry.id   e1840dc0f9ad416f41210c75f2d2b53d
#
_cell.length_a   1.000
_cell.length_b   1.000
_cell.length_c   1.000
_cell.angle_alpha   90.00
_cell.angle_beta   90.00
_cell.angle_gamma   90.00
#
_symmetry.space_group_name_H-M   'P 1'
#
loop_
_entity.id
_entity.type
_entity.pdbx_description
1 polymer ?
#
loop_
_entity_poly.entity_id
_entity_poly.type
_entity_poly.pdbx_seq_one_letter_code
_entity_poly.pdbx_strand_id
1 'polypeptide(L)'
;SFQSYSNYRKRYIYKVTVSDNIAKTGTSGNYKTYNELLTVSKVGNDYRIADYGYIDKEKVDFKNQDENIAVEIASKEVSYKTEQYNVKITNKTDKYIIIADSTAGAEITLNVGGEERHSINTDSQGIVLYPGETTIRPIIFYKYFDKTINASKLSFNVVRIVNNYNG
;
A
#
# COMPACT_ATOMS: atom_id res chain seq x y z
N SER A 1 -6.37 15.46 -14.53
CA SER A 1 -5.31 15.21 -15.52
C SER A 1 -5.15 13.72 -15.79
N PHE A 2 -4.84 13.37 -17.02
CA PHE A 2 -4.49 12.00 -17.40
C PHE A 2 -3.20 11.57 -16.67
N GLN A 3 -3.18 10.36 -16.11
CA GLN A 3 -2.03 9.82 -15.40
C GLN A 3 -1.35 8.69 -16.17
N SER A 4 -2.11 7.68 -16.55
CA SER A 4 -1.58 6.51 -17.22
C SER A 4 -2.69 5.66 -17.82
N TYR A 5 -2.27 4.66 -18.60
CA TYR A 5 -3.14 3.59 -19.08
C TYR A 5 -2.75 2.27 -18.42
N SER A 6 -3.70 1.61 -17.77
CA SER A 6 -3.48 0.28 -17.22
C SER A 6 -3.64 -0.77 -18.30
N ASN A 7 -2.53 -1.40 -18.69
CA ASN A 7 -2.56 -2.52 -19.63
C ASN A 7 -3.26 -3.75 -19.04
N TYR A 8 -3.18 -3.93 -17.72
CA TYR A 8 -3.81 -5.06 -17.04
C TYR A 8 -5.34 -4.98 -17.08
N ARG A 9 -5.90 -3.78 -16.79
CA ARG A 9 -7.36 -3.56 -16.76
C ARG A 9 -7.93 -2.94 -18.02
N LYS A 10 -7.06 -2.57 -18.99
CA LYS A 10 -7.48 -1.86 -20.20
C LYS A 10 -8.29 -0.58 -19.90
N ARG A 11 -7.77 0.22 -18.96
CA ARG A 11 -8.43 1.43 -18.45
C ARG A 11 -7.50 2.63 -18.51
N TYR A 12 -8.09 3.79 -18.77
CA TYR A 12 -7.42 5.08 -18.61
C TYR A 12 -7.55 5.55 -17.17
N ILE A 13 -6.48 6.06 -16.60
CA ILE A 13 -6.43 6.53 -15.21
C ILE A 13 -6.22 8.04 -15.23
N TYR A 14 -7.15 8.75 -14.59
CA TYR A 14 -7.13 10.20 -14.46
C TYR A 14 -7.05 10.61 -13.00
N LYS A 15 -6.17 11.57 -12.70
CA LYS A 15 -6.23 12.31 -11.43
C LYS A 15 -7.27 13.41 -11.58
N VAL A 16 -8.25 13.42 -10.72
CA VAL A 16 -9.30 14.43 -10.66
C VAL A 16 -9.23 15.14 -9.32
N THR A 17 -9.42 16.44 -9.34
CA THR A 17 -9.61 17.23 -8.13
C THR A 17 -11.11 17.36 -7.91
N VAL A 18 -11.59 16.85 -6.80
CA VAL A 18 -12.99 16.93 -6.41
C VAL A 18 -13.13 18.06 -5.42
N SER A 19 -13.95 19.03 -5.76
CA SER A 19 -14.35 20.08 -4.83
C SER A 19 -15.78 19.78 -4.37
N ASP A 20 -15.95 19.54 -3.09
CA ASP A 20 -17.26 19.30 -2.51
C ASP A 20 -18.01 20.63 -2.38
N ASN A 21 -18.75 20.99 -3.42
CA ASN A 21 -19.58 22.20 -3.49
C ASN A 21 -21.05 21.90 -3.14
N ILE A 22 -21.31 20.84 -2.38
CA ILE A 22 -22.68 20.60 -1.94
C ILE A 22 -23.06 21.71 -0.97
N ALA A 23 -23.67 22.73 -1.51
CA ALA A 23 -24.38 23.73 -0.74
C ALA A 23 -25.55 23.03 -0.04
N LYS A 24 -25.31 22.41 1.09
CA LYS A 24 -26.36 22.05 2.02
C LYS A 24 -26.95 23.33 2.55
N THR A 25 -28.17 23.60 2.13
CA THR A 25 -28.98 24.71 2.62
C THR A 25 -28.83 24.83 4.15
N GLY A 26 -28.20 25.92 4.61
CA GLY A 26 -28.26 26.39 5.99
C GLY A 26 -27.06 26.16 6.88
N THR A 27 -25.95 25.57 6.44
CA THR A 27 -24.73 25.49 7.24
C THR A 27 -23.52 25.88 6.39
N SER A 28 -22.64 26.70 6.95
CA SER A 28 -21.34 27.02 6.36
C SER A 28 -20.54 25.73 6.18
N GLY A 29 -20.57 25.19 4.98
CA GLY A 29 -19.88 23.95 4.65
C GLY A 29 -18.37 24.17 4.63
N ASN A 30 -17.62 23.33 5.30
CA ASN A 30 -16.19 23.19 5.07
C ASN A 30 -16.01 22.60 3.67
N TYR A 31 -15.63 23.42 2.71
CA TYR A 31 -15.26 22.98 1.38
C TYR A 31 -14.01 22.12 1.48
N LYS A 32 -14.14 20.81 1.25
CA LYS A 32 -12.99 19.92 1.13
C LYS A 32 -12.66 19.74 -0.33
N THR A 33 -11.47 20.17 -0.71
CA THR A 33 -10.89 19.83 -2.00
C THR A 33 -9.93 18.65 -1.79
N TYR A 34 -10.12 17.57 -2.52
CA TYR A 34 -9.26 16.41 -2.44
C TYR A 34 -8.99 15.83 -3.83
N ASN A 35 -7.88 15.11 -3.95
CA ASN A 35 -7.54 14.44 -5.19
C ASN A 35 -8.03 12.99 -5.18
N GLU A 36 -8.56 12.58 -6.30
CA GLU A 36 -9.01 11.21 -6.52
C GLU A 36 -8.49 10.66 -7.84
N LEU A 37 -8.48 9.33 -7.98
CA LEU A 37 -8.27 8.69 -9.27
C LEU A 37 -9.59 8.22 -9.83
N LEU A 38 -9.84 8.63 -11.07
CA LEU A 38 -10.96 8.15 -11.86
C LEU A 38 -10.43 7.17 -12.90
N THR A 39 -11.02 5.98 -12.96
CA THR A 39 -10.74 5.03 -14.02
C THR A 39 -11.83 5.03 -15.07
N VAL A 40 -11.44 5.03 -16.35
CA VAL A 40 -12.34 5.08 -17.48
C VAL A 40 -12.02 3.93 -18.44
N SER A 41 -13.03 3.18 -18.81
CA SER A 41 -12.95 2.11 -19.82
C SER A 41 -13.59 2.57 -21.13
N LYS A 42 -12.98 2.18 -22.24
CA LYS A 42 -13.60 2.35 -23.55
C LYS A 42 -14.51 1.14 -23.81
N VAL A 43 -15.76 1.39 -24.13
CA VAL A 43 -16.77 0.39 -24.48
C VAL A 43 -17.37 0.75 -25.84
N GLY A 44 -16.91 0.10 -26.90
CA GLY A 44 -17.21 0.52 -28.27
C GLY A 44 -16.63 1.89 -28.57
N ASN A 45 -17.47 2.84 -28.94
CA ASN A 45 -17.07 4.24 -29.17
C ASN A 45 -17.22 5.14 -27.93
N ASP A 46 -17.78 4.63 -26.85
CA ASP A 46 -18.04 5.39 -25.62
C ASP A 46 -16.97 5.19 -24.57
N TYR A 47 -16.89 6.15 -23.63
CA TYR A 47 -16.08 6.08 -22.44
C TYR A 47 -16.99 6.03 -21.22
N ARG A 48 -16.77 5.05 -20.35
CA ARG A 48 -17.56 4.85 -19.12
C ARG A 48 -16.66 4.85 -17.91
N ILE A 49 -17.14 5.44 -16.81
CA ILE A 49 -16.48 5.34 -15.53
C ILE A 49 -16.47 3.87 -15.13
N ALA A 50 -15.29 3.36 -14.85
CA ALA A 50 -15.11 2.00 -14.39
C ALA A 50 -15.14 1.96 -12.86
N ASP A 51 -15.28 0.74 -12.32
CA ASP A 51 -15.44 0.48 -10.90
C ASP A 51 -14.37 1.13 -10.01
N TYR A 52 -14.77 1.56 -8.81
CA TYR A 52 -13.99 2.33 -7.85
C TYR A 52 -12.98 1.52 -7.03
N GLY A 53 -12.99 0.19 -7.10
CA GLY A 53 -12.17 -0.63 -6.24
C GLY A 53 -10.70 -0.66 -6.66
N TYR A 54 -10.39 -1.67 -7.41
CA TYR A 54 -9.06 -2.00 -7.87
C TYR A 54 -8.74 -1.30 -9.19
N ILE A 55 -7.62 -0.57 -9.23
CA ILE A 55 -7.22 0.22 -10.40
C ILE A 55 -6.19 -0.53 -11.24
N ASP A 56 -5.09 -0.98 -10.61
CA ASP A 56 -3.95 -1.55 -11.32
C ASP A 56 -3.16 -2.52 -10.45
N LYS A 57 -2.38 -3.38 -11.10
CA LYS A 57 -1.40 -4.24 -10.48
C LYS A 57 -0.07 -4.06 -11.18
N GLU A 58 0.93 -3.71 -10.40
CA GLU A 58 2.28 -3.49 -10.86
C GLU A 58 3.19 -4.61 -10.33
N LYS A 59 4.03 -5.14 -11.20
CA LYS A 59 5.13 -5.98 -10.75
C LYS A 59 6.18 -5.08 -10.13
N VAL A 60 6.60 -5.39 -8.92
CA VAL A 60 7.70 -4.72 -8.26
C VAL A 60 8.86 -5.71 -8.19
N ASP A 61 9.99 -5.31 -8.74
CA ASP A 61 11.20 -6.16 -8.72
C ASP A 61 12.10 -5.68 -7.58
N PHE A 62 11.76 -6.07 -6.38
CA PHE A 62 12.51 -5.74 -5.17
C PHE A 62 12.74 -6.99 -4.33
N LYS A 63 14.02 -7.22 -4.00
CA LYS A 63 14.45 -8.28 -3.08
C LYS A 63 15.58 -7.76 -2.21
N ASN A 64 15.50 -8.05 -0.93
CA ASN A 64 16.59 -7.79 0.02
C ASN A 64 16.64 -8.92 1.04
N GLN A 65 17.82 -9.21 1.57
CA GLN A 65 18.00 -10.23 2.61
C GLN A 65 19.25 -9.96 3.44
N ASP A 66 19.20 -10.45 4.65
CA ASP A 66 20.35 -10.63 5.52
C ASP A 66 20.49 -12.10 5.97
N GLU A 67 21.21 -12.35 7.04
CA GLU A 67 21.40 -13.70 7.58
C GLU A 67 20.11 -14.28 8.18
N ASN A 68 19.21 -13.44 8.67
CA ASN A 68 18.01 -13.84 9.42
C ASN A 68 16.74 -13.82 8.60
N ILE A 69 16.59 -12.86 7.69
CA ILE A 69 15.34 -12.61 6.97
C ILE A 69 15.56 -12.34 5.49
N ALA A 70 14.65 -12.81 4.65
CA ALA A 70 14.56 -12.41 3.26
C ALA A 70 13.20 -11.75 2.99
N VAL A 71 13.22 -10.65 2.24
CA VAL A 71 12.05 -9.86 1.89
C VAL A 71 12.00 -9.66 0.38
N GLU A 72 10.85 -9.95 -0.21
CA GLU A 72 10.57 -9.75 -1.64
C GLU A 72 9.22 -9.05 -1.79
N ILE A 73 9.13 -7.97 -2.57
CA ILE A 73 7.85 -7.40 -2.94
C ILE A 73 7.35 -8.12 -4.19
N ALA A 74 6.36 -9.00 -4.01
CA ALA A 74 5.82 -9.80 -5.09
C ALA A 74 4.98 -8.99 -6.09
N SER A 75 4.22 -8.02 -5.58
CA SER A 75 3.42 -7.10 -6.41
C SER A 75 2.97 -5.89 -5.60
N LYS A 76 2.61 -4.83 -6.33
CA LYS A 76 1.91 -3.66 -5.81
C LYS A 76 0.53 -3.59 -6.44
N GLU A 77 -0.50 -3.54 -5.63
CA GLU A 77 -1.88 -3.36 -6.08
C GLU A 77 -2.34 -1.96 -5.74
N VAL A 78 -2.90 -1.29 -6.73
CA VAL A 78 -3.33 0.09 -6.62
C VAL A 78 -4.83 0.13 -6.62
N SER A 79 -5.42 0.62 -5.55
CA SER A 79 -6.83 0.90 -5.41
C SER A 79 -7.10 2.40 -5.43
N TYR A 80 -8.37 2.76 -5.32
CA TYR A 80 -8.81 4.15 -5.36
C TYR A 80 -8.16 5.04 -4.30
N LYS A 81 -8.08 4.56 -3.06
CA LYS A 81 -7.53 5.31 -1.91
C LYS A 81 -6.24 4.74 -1.35
N THR A 82 -5.88 3.52 -1.76
CA THR A 82 -4.78 2.78 -1.13
C THR A 82 -3.85 2.16 -2.14
N GLU A 83 -2.64 1.91 -1.69
CA GLU A 83 -1.65 1.06 -2.33
C GLU A 83 -1.35 -0.11 -1.42
N GLN A 84 -1.42 -1.33 -1.94
CA GLN A 84 -1.11 -2.56 -1.23
C GLN A 84 0.14 -3.18 -1.81
N TYR A 85 1.13 -3.39 -0.97
CA TYR A 85 2.34 -4.13 -1.30
C TYR A 85 2.19 -5.56 -0.77
N ASN A 86 2.22 -6.54 -1.66
CA ASN A 86 2.21 -7.95 -1.29
C ASN A 86 3.65 -8.37 -1.02
N VAL A 87 4.02 -8.38 0.25
CA VAL A 87 5.39 -8.62 0.70
C VAL A 87 5.53 -10.07 1.10
N LYS A 88 6.41 -10.79 0.40
CA LYS A 88 6.84 -12.14 0.76
C LYS A 88 7.99 -12.03 1.73
N ILE A 89 7.84 -12.63 2.90
CA ILE A 89 8.80 -12.59 3.98
C ILE A 89 9.19 -14.02 4.33
N THR A 90 10.49 -14.29 4.43
CA THR A 90 11.03 -15.60 4.81
C THR A 90 11.87 -15.44 6.06
N ASN A 91 11.52 -16.18 7.10
CA ASN A 91 12.35 -16.37 8.28
C ASN A 91 13.41 -17.45 7.96
N LYS A 92 14.67 -17.07 7.98
CA LYS A 92 15.81 -17.98 7.69
C LYS A 92 16.40 -18.62 8.95
N THR A 93 15.83 -18.31 10.11
CA THR A 93 16.34 -18.78 11.40
C THR A 93 15.53 -19.96 11.94
N ASP A 94 16.06 -20.59 12.98
CA ASP A 94 15.41 -21.60 13.81
C ASP A 94 14.58 -21.02 14.97
N LYS A 95 14.37 -19.69 14.97
CA LYS A 95 13.66 -18.93 16.00
C LYS A 95 12.46 -18.19 15.41
N TYR A 96 11.59 -17.69 16.28
CA TYR A 96 10.49 -16.82 15.83
C TYR A 96 11.02 -15.43 15.48
N ILE A 97 10.49 -14.84 14.41
CA ILE A 97 10.70 -13.44 14.07
C ILE A 97 9.37 -12.69 14.22
N ILE A 98 9.40 -11.59 14.94
CA ILE A 98 8.24 -10.70 15.14
C ILE A 98 8.58 -9.35 14.53
N ILE A 99 7.76 -8.91 13.57
CA ILE A 99 7.93 -7.66 12.83
C ILE A 99 6.77 -6.73 13.19
N ALA A 100 7.08 -5.44 13.42
CA ALA A 100 6.08 -4.40 13.66
C ALA A 100 5.16 -4.70 14.85
N ASP A 101 5.72 -5.16 15.94
CA ASP A 101 5.01 -5.39 17.19
C ASP A 101 4.58 -4.05 17.82
N SER A 102 3.29 -3.84 17.96
CA SER A 102 2.70 -2.58 18.45
C SER A 102 3.08 -2.24 19.89
N THR A 103 3.40 -3.22 20.71
CA THR A 103 3.83 -2.97 22.10
C THR A 103 5.14 -2.19 22.17
N ALA A 104 5.93 -2.19 21.12
CA ALA A 104 7.17 -1.44 20.98
C ALA A 104 7.02 -0.14 20.18
N GLY A 105 5.79 0.25 19.80
CA GLY A 105 5.56 1.40 18.92
C GLY A 105 6.10 1.20 17.50
N ALA A 106 6.20 -0.06 17.09
CA ALA A 106 6.79 -0.42 15.82
C ALA A 106 5.76 -0.34 14.71
N GLU A 107 6.13 0.32 13.65
CA GLU A 107 5.30 0.50 12.47
C GLU A 107 6.06 0.11 11.22
N ILE A 108 5.31 -0.34 10.23
CA ILE A 108 5.83 -0.52 8.88
C ILE A 108 5.63 0.80 8.15
N THR A 109 6.72 1.36 7.64
CA THR A 109 6.67 2.66 6.99
C THR A 109 7.15 2.59 5.55
N LEU A 110 6.58 3.47 4.72
CA LEU A 110 6.91 3.65 3.31
C LEU A 110 7.36 5.09 3.09
N ASN A 111 8.58 5.29 2.60
CA ASN A 111 9.05 6.60 2.21
C ASN A 111 8.70 6.88 0.74
N VAL A 112 7.99 7.96 0.50
CA VAL A 112 7.60 8.42 -0.83
C VAL A 112 7.90 9.91 -0.95
N GLY A 113 8.84 10.28 -1.80
CA GLY A 113 9.20 11.67 -2.01
C GLY A 113 9.77 12.39 -0.79
N GLY A 114 10.40 11.64 0.12
CA GLY A 114 10.91 12.18 1.39
C GLY A 114 9.90 12.20 2.54
N GLU A 115 8.63 11.91 2.28
CA GLU A 115 7.59 11.77 3.30
C GLU A 115 7.51 10.32 3.78
N GLU A 116 7.51 10.12 5.09
CA GLU A 116 7.26 8.83 5.71
C GLU A 116 5.76 8.61 5.90
N ARG A 117 5.27 7.45 5.49
CA ARG A 117 3.87 7.04 5.59
C ARG A 117 3.77 5.74 6.36
N HIS A 118 2.82 5.68 7.26
CA HIS A 118 2.58 4.50 8.10
C HIS A 118 1.59 3.56 7.44
N SER A 119 1.80 2.25 7.62
CA SER A 119 0.84 1.26 7.17
C SER A 119 -0.49 1.39 7.94
N ILE A 120 -1.59 1.09 7.26
CA ILE A 120 -2.94 1.23 7.82
C ILE A 120 -3.58 -0.11 8.20
N ASN A 121 -2.89 -1.22 7.99
CA ASN A 121 -3.38 -2.56 8.26
C ASN A 121 -2.44 -3.40 9.14
N THR A 122 -1.46 -2.79 9.77
CA THR A 122 -0.65 -3.48 10.79
C THR A 122 -1.51 -3.62 12.05
N ASP A 123 -1.79 -4.86 12.42
CA ASP A 123 -2.52 -5.15 13.65
C ASP A 123 -1.61 -5.00 14.89
N SER A 124 -2.22 -5.06 16.06
CA SER A 124 -1.53 -4.89 17.33
C SER A 124 -0.52 -5.99 17.66
N GLN A 125 -0.57 -7.12 16.97
CA GLN A 125 0.31 -8.26 17.21
C GLN A 125 1.52 -8.30 16.26
N GLY A 126 1.52 -7.43 15.24
CA GLY A 126 2.54 -7.41 14.21
C GLY A 126 2.47 -8.64 13.29
N ILE A 127 3.59 -8.93 12.62
CA ILE A 127 3.75 -10.10 11.77
C ILE A 127 4.63 -11.10 12.49
N VAL A 128 4.08 -12.24 12.86
CA VAL A 128 4.81 -13.34 13.49
C VAL A 128 5.17 -14.37 12.44
N LEU A 129 6.45 -14.73 12.38
CA LEU A 129 6.99 -15.76 11.49
C LEU A 129 7.55 -16.90 12.32
N TYR A 130 7.08 -18.10 12.07
CA TYR A 130 7.61 -19.32 12.65
C TYR A 130 9.03 -19.62 12.09
N PRO A 131 9.82 -20.47 12.78
CA PRO A 131 11.10 -20.92 12.25
C PRO A 131 11.02 -21.47 10.83
N GLY A 132 11.79 -20.95 9.89
CA GLY A 132 11.82 -21.37 8.49
C GLY A 132 10.58 -20.99 7.67
N GLU A 133 9.62 -20.28 8.24
CA GLU A 133 8.38 -19.92 7.55
C GLU A 133 8.62 -18.91 6.42
N THR A 134 7.90 -19.13 5.33
CA THR A 134 7.71 -18.13 4.27
C THR A 134 6.23 -17.78 4.15
N THR A 135 5.90 -16.51 4.24
CA THR A 135 4.53 -16.01 4.12
C THR A 135 4.45 -14.81 3.20
N ILE A 136 3.24 -14.53 2.66
CA ILE A 136 2.97 -13.30 1.94
C ILE A 136 1.99 -12.48 2.77
N ARG A 137 2.36 -11.24 3.06
CA ARG A 137 1.54 -10.31 3.84
C ARG A 137 1.22 -9.08 3.00
N PRO A 138 -0.06 -8.68 2.94
CA PRO A 138 -0.45 -7.41 2.36
C PRO A 138 -0.09 -6.29 3.34
N ILE A 139 0.65 -5.30 2.88
CA ILE A 139 0.96 -4.07 3.62
C ILE A 139 0.30 -2.92 2.88
N ILE A 140 -0.61 -2.22 3.53
CA ILE A 140 -1.49 -1.24 2.90
C ILE A 140 -1.14 0.15 3.40
N PHE A 141 -1.03 1.09 2.47
CA PHE A 141 -0.80 2.52 2.72
C PHE A 141 -1.87 3.34 2.03
N TYR A 142 -2.14 4.53 2.55
CA TYR A 142 -2.89 5.51 1.78
C TYR A 142 -2.12 5.90 0.53
N LYS A 143 -2.83 6.09 -0.57
CA LYS A 143 -2.25 6.36 -1.86
C LYS A 143 -1.56 7.71 -1.92
N TYR A 144 -0.39 7.73 -2.57
CA TYR A 144 0.25 8.94 -3.02
C TYR A 144 -0.21 9.26 -4.45
N PHE A 145 -0.78 10.46 -4.64
CA PHE A 145 -1.39 10.81 -5.93
C PHE A 145 -0.43 11.39 -6.96
N ASP A 146 0.82 11.61 -6.62
CA ASP A 146 1.83 12.05 -7.57
C ASP A 146 2.61 10.85 -8.10
N LYS A 147 2.34 10.48 -9.35
CA LYS A 147 3.01 9.35 -10.01
C LYS A 147 4.44 9.64 -10.46
N THR A 148 4.87 10.88 -10.42
CA THR A 148 6.28 11.23 -10.71
C THR A 148 7.20 10.85 -9.56
N ILE A 149 6.63 10.59 -8.39
CA ILE A 149 7.36 10.24 -7.18
C ILE A 149 7.12 8.78 -6.83
N ASN A 150 8.20 8.01 -6.82
CA ASN A 150 8.17 6.59 -6.49
C ASN A 150 8.49 6.36 -5.01
N ALA A 151 7.98 5.27 -4.48
CA ALA A 151 8.41 4.77 -3.18
C ALA A 151 9.90 4.41 -3.25
N SER A 152 10.67 4.93 -2.30
CA SER A 152 12.14 4.75 -2.24
C SER A 152 12.57 3.77 -1.17
N LYS A 153 11.75 3.55 -0.13
CA LYS A 153 12.11 2.70 1.00
C LYS A 153 10.85 2.16 1.69
N LEU A 154 10.83 0.85 1.91
CA LEU A 154 9.92 0.17 2.83
C LEU A 154 10.71 -0.23 4.08
N SER A 155 10.29 0.20 5.25
CA SER A 155 10.98 -0.05 6.51
C SER A 155 10.10 -0.86 7.47
N PHE A 156 10.74 -1.79 8.14
CA PHE A 156 10.19 -2.51 9.28
C PHE A 156 10.94 -2.01 10.52
N ASN A 157 10.30 -1.15 11.31
CA ASN A 157 11.00 -0.39 12.35
C ASN A 157 11.43 -1.22 13.56
N VAL A 158 10.72 -2.32 13.82
CA VAL A 158 11.12 -3.27 14.87
C VAL A 158 11.05 -4.69 14.33
N VAL A 159 12.19 -5.38 14.46
CA VAL A 159 12.29 -6.81 14.17
C VAL A 159 12.91 -7.45 15.41
N ARG A 160 12.19 -8.41 16.01
CA ARG A 160 12.67 -9.15 17.17
C ARG A 160 12.82 -10.62 16.82
N ILE A 161 13.91 -11.23 17.28
CA ILE A 161 14.14 -12.67 17.16
C ILE A 161 14.03 -13.26 18.58
N VAL A 162 13.10 -14.19 18.77
CA VAL A 162 12.80 -14.77 20.08
C VAL A 162 12.76 -16.30 20.00
N ASN A 163 13.18 -16.96 21.10
CA ASN A 163 13.19 -18.42 21.13
C ASN A 163 11.78 -19.02 21.24
N ASN A 164 10.87 -18.33 21.93
CA ASN A 164 9.49 -18.74 22.14
C ASN A 164 8.56 -17.57 21.86
N TYR A 165 7.42 -17.85 21.25
CA TYR A 165 6.33 -16.90 21.09
C TYR A 165 5.13 -17.43 21.88
N ASN A 166 4.77 -16.72 22.94
CA ASN A 166 3.53 -16.93 23.68
C ASN A 166 2.58 -15.81 23.25
N GLY A 167 1.68 -16.12 22.31
CA GLY A 167 0.70 -15.18 21.75
C GLY A 167 -0.34 -14.74 22.77
#